data_5efd652524cc7e14504fd0ea86a7e0b5
#
_entry.id   5efd652524cc7e14504fd0ea86a7e0b5
#
_cell.length_a   1.000
_cell.length_b   1.000
_cell.length_c   1.000
_cell.angle_alpha   90.00
_cell.angle_beta   90.00
_cell.angle_gamma   90.00
#
_symmetry.space_group_name_H-M   'P 1'
#
loop_
_entity.id
_entity.type
_entity.pdbx_description
1 polymer ?
#
loop_
_entity_poly.entity_id
_entity_poly.type
_entity_poly.pdbx_seq_one_letter_code
_entity_poly.pdbx_strand_id
1 'polypeptide(L)'
;MHTVTKYYYRGIGREESFFVIHPETYTFYKYFKDKGVKNIRFYAGFPHHSFEKIKMLMDLGFSSDREIEINDIRIKPIDFTTKVLKKLKPPKDYKEVENIWVNIEGIKNSKKIRKEMNCIVRTVKGWEEAGSNIDTGRAISIISQMLKNGLIKQKGVYAPEAVVPEKEFFKELSKRKIYIYEDGKKIN
;
A
#
# COMPACT_ATOMS: atom_id res chain seq x y z
N MET A 1 19.90 -0.46 -7.93
CA MET A 1 20.34 -0.68 -6.52
C MET A 1 19.15 -0.41 -5.63
N HIS A 2 18.57 -1.46 -5.02
CA HIS A 2 17.39 -1.31 -4.17
C HIS A 2 17.85 -0.85 -2.79
N THR A 3 17.43 0.35 -2.38
CA THR A 3 17.74 0.87 -1.04
C THR A 3 16.83 0.18 -0.04
N VAL A 4 17.39 -0.68 0.77
CA VAL A 4 16.71 -1.31 1.89
C VAL A 4 16.71 -0.34 3.05
N THR A 5 15.56 -0.10 3.64
CA THR A 5 15.44 0.71 4.84
C THR A 5 14.79 -0.11 5.94
N LYS A 6 15.42 -0.15 7.11
CA LYS A 6 14.90 -0.87 8.28
C LYS A 6 14.20 0.12 9.20
N TYR A 7 12.90 -0.08 9.39
CA TYR A 7 12.10 0.73 10.31
C TYR A 7 11.42 -0.13 11.35
N TYR A 8 11.09 0.49 12.48
CA TYR A 8 10.18 -0.11 13.44
C TYR A 8 8.76 0.33 13.12
N TYR A 9 7.93 -0.61 12.72
CA TYR A 9 6.55 -0.37 12.39
C TYR A 9 5.64 -0.78 13.56
N ARG A 10 4.77 0.13 13.94
CA ARG A 10 3.82 -0.11 15.01
C ARG A 10 2.97 -1.34 14.72
N GLY A 11 2.86 -2.26 15.69
CA GLY A 11 2.06 -3.47 15.58
C GLY A 11 2.65 -4.60 14.72
N ILE A 12 3.81 -4.35 14.08
CA ILE A 12 4.54 -5.34 13.27
C ILE A 12 5.91 -5.62 13.91
N GLY A 13 6.66 -4.58 14.24
CA GLY A 13 8.02 -4.70 14.73
C GLY A 13 9.04 -4.10 13.77
N ARG A 14 10.28 -4.60 13.84
CA ARG A 14 11.37 -4.13 12.99
C ARG A 14 11.42 -4.92 11.69
N GLU A 15 11.08 -4.27 10.59
CA GLU A 15 10.99 -4.88 9.27
C GLU A 15 11.75 -4.07 8.23
N GLU A 16 12.07 -4.74 7.14
CA GLU A 16 12.68 -4.13 5.96
C GLU A 16 11.59 -3.60 5.03
N SER A 17 11.86 -2.44 4.45
CA SER A 17 11.03 -1.87 3.39
C SER A 17 11.89 -1.42 2.22
N PHE A 18 11.32 -1.49 1.04
CA PHE A 18 12.00 -1.25 -0.22
C PHE A 18 11.37 -0.06 -0.91
N PHE A 19 12.20 0.85 -1.41
CA PHE A 19 11.72 1.95 -2.25
C PHE A 19 11.14 1.36 -3.55
N VAL A 20 9.88 1.72 -3.82
CA VAL A 20 9.17 1.28 -5.02
C VAL A 20 8.53 2.46 -5.73
N ILE A 21 8.36 2.34 -7.04
CA ILE A 21 7.57 3.29 -7.83
C ILE A 21 6.10 2.94 -7.61
N HIS A 22 5.32 3.91 -7.12
CA HIS A 22 3.91 3.73 -6.83
C HIS A 22 3.10 4.92 -7.33
N PRO A 23 1.84 4.74 -7.77
CA PRO A 23 1.00 5.83 -8.28
C PRO A 23 0.89 7.04 -7.36
N GLU A 24 0.87 6.85 -6.04
CA GLU A 24 0.80 7.93 -5.06
C GLU A 24 2.00 8.88 -5.12
N THR A 25 3.17 8.43 -5.57
CA THR A 25 4.32 9.34 -5.75
C THR A 25 4.02 10.41 -6.79
N TYR A 26 3.24 10.08 -7.82
CA TYR A 26 2.80 11.02 -8.85
C TYR A 26 1.60 11.85 -8.39
N THR A 27 0.56 11.20 -7.84
CA THR A 27 -0.68 11.89 -7.47
C THR A 27 -0.48 12.87 -6.32
N PHE A 28 0.30 12.51 -5.30
CA PHE A 28 0.65 13.42 -4.22
C PHE A 28 1.46 14.61 -4.71
N TYR A 29 2.41 14.40 -5.63
CA TYR A 29 3.11 15.52 -6.25
C TYR A 29 2.15 16.43 -7.01
N LYS A 30 1.28 15.87 -7.83
CA LYS A 30 0.28 16.62 -8.60
C LYS A 30 -0.59 17.52 -7.72
N TYR A 31 -1.07 17.02 -6.59
CA TYR A 31 -2.02 17.75 -5.74
C TYR A 31 -1.37 18.54 -4.58
N PHE A 32 -0.11 18.29 -4.25
CA PHE A 32 0.55 18.94 -3.12
C PHE A 32 1.81 19.73 -3.47
N LYS A 33 2.26 19.77 -4.73
CA LYS A 33 3.44 20.54 -5.15
C LYS A 33 3.35 22.02 -4.75
N ASP A 34 2.18 22.62 -4.91
CA ASP A 34 1.95 24.04 -4.60
C ASP A 34 1.93 24.32 -3.08
N LYS A 35 1.89 23.27 -2.26
CA LYS A 35 2.08 23.34 -0.80
C LYS A 35 3.55 23.23 -0.39
N GLY A 36 4.47 23.25 -1.34
CA GLY A 36 5.91 23.21 -1.10
C GLY A 36 6.48 21.81 -0.86
N VAL A 37 5.80 20.75 -1.27
CA VAL A 37 6.30 19.38 -1.18
C VAL A 37 7.52 19.20 -2.08
N LYS A 38 8.64 18.76 -1.48
CA LYS A 38 9.92 18.59 -2.20
C LYS A 38 10.22 17.13 -2.51
N ASN A 39 9.84 16.23 -1.63
CA ASN A 39 10.14 14.81 -1.77
C ASN A 39 8.92 13.98 -1.41
N ILE A 40 8.61 13.00 -2.24
CA ILE A 40 7.59 11.99 -1.99
C ILE A 40 8.25 10.64 -2.27
N ARG A 41 8.15 9.72 -1.32
CA ARG A 41 8.72 8.38 -1.44
C ARG A 41 7.71 7.37 -0.98
N PHE A 42 7.60 6.27 -1.71
CA PHE A 42 6.78 5.13 -1.32
C PHE A 42 7.67 3.92 -1.03
N TYR A 43 7.37 3.23 0.05
CA TYR A 43 8.08 2.03 0.44
C TYR A 43 7.09 0.89 0.63
N ALA A 44 7.43 -0.30 0.15
CA ALA A 44 6.68 -1.51 0.41
C ALA A 44 7.50 -2.42 1.33
N GLY A 45 6.87 -2.95 2.38
CA GLY A 45 7.43 -3.97 3.25
C GLY A 45 7.03 -5.35 2.77
N PHE A 46 7.96 -6.29 2.84
CA PHE A 46 7.71 -7.70 2.60
C PHE A 46 8.43 -8.52 3.67
N PRO A 47 7.86 -9.64 4.13
CA PRO A 47 8.60 -10.57 4.98
C PRO A 47 9.91 -10.97 4.30
N HIS A 48 11.00 -10.96 5.06
CA HIS A 48 12.35 -11.22 4.53
C HIS A 48 12.43 -12.50 3.68
N HIS A 49 11.84 -13.59 4.15
CA HIS A 49 11.80 -14.86 3.41
C HIS A 49 11.05 -14.77 2.07
N SER A 50 10.09 -13.88 1.92
CA SER A 50 9.37 -13.66 0.66
C SER A 50 10.18 -12.81 -0.29
N PHE A 51 10.86 -11.80 0.23
CA PHE A 51 11.73 -10.94 -0.55
C PHE A 51 12.88 -11.73 -1.20
N GLU A 52 13.57 -12.58 -0.44
CA GLU A 52 14.64 -13.41 -0.98
C GLU A 52 14.20 -14.32 -2.11
N LYS A 53 13.01 -14.96 -1.97
CA LYS A 53 12.45 -15.80 -3.04
C LYS A 53 12.10 -15.01 -4.28
N ILE A 54 11.47 -13.85 -4.13
CA ILE A 54 11.14 -12.96 -5.26
C ILE A 54 12.42 -12.47 -5.92
N LYS A 55 13.41 -12.04 -5.13
CA LYS A 55 14.70 -11.59 -5.65
C LYS A 55 15.40 -12.69 -6.44
N MET A 56 15.41 -13.92 -5.95
CA MET A 56 16.00 -15.06 -6.66
C MET A 56 15.33 -15.28 -8.01
N LEU A 57 14.00 -15.26 -8.08
CA LEU A 57 13.27 -15.38 -9.36
C LEU A 57 13.62 -14.25 -10.32
N MET A 58 13.77 -13.03 -9.82
CA MET A 58 14.19 -11.89 -10.64
C MET A 58 15.61 -12.05 -11.16
N ASP A 59 16.55 -12.40 -10.30
CA ASP A 59 17.97 -12.58 -10.65
C ASP A 59 18.18 -13.71 -11.68
N LEU A 60 17.34 -14.74 -11.65
CA LEU A 60 17.32 -15.84 -12.62
C LEU A 60 16.57 -15.51 -13.92
N GLY A 61 15.99 -14.32 -14.04
CA GLY A 61 15.29 -13.88 -15.25
C GLY A 61 13.83 -14.31 -15.36
N PHE A 62 13.25 -14.97 -14.36
CA PHE A 62 11.85 -15.42 -14.37
C PHE A 62 10.83 -14.26 -14.33
N SER A 63 11.25 -13.03 -14.06
CA SER A 63 10.43 -11.83 -14.12
C SER A 63 10.55 -11.07 -15.45
N SER A 64 11.30 -11.59 -16.42
CA SER A 64 11.50 -10.93 -17.70
C SER A 64 10.21 -10.93 -18.55
N ASP A 65 9.91 -9.77 -19.13
CA ASP A 65 8.85 -9.58 -20.14
C ASP A 65 9.34 -9.78 -21.58
N ARG A 66 10.65 -10.03 -21.76
CA ARG A 66 11.24 -10.36 -23.07
C ARG A 66 10.93 -11.80 -23.43
N GLU A 67 10.44 -11.99 -24.63
CA GLU A 67 10.14 -13.33 -25.14
C GLU A 67 11.41 -14.18 -25.26
N ILE A 68 11.28 -15.45 -24.89
CA ILE A 68 12.25 -16.51 -25.15
C ILE A 68 11.57 -17.60 -25.97
N GLU A 69 12.34 -18.31 -26.78
CA GLU A 69 11.84 -19.42 -27.61
C GLU A 69 12.18 -20.74 -26.94
N ILE A 70 11.18 -21.60 -26.80
CA ILE A 70 11.32 -22.97 -26.26
C ILE A 70 10.51 -23.89 -27.21
N ASN A 71 11.18 -24.80 -27.94
CA ASN A 71 10.53 -25.72 -28.86
C ASN A 71 9.56 -25.02 -29.83
N ASP A 72 10.02 -23.99 -30.51
CA ASP A 72 9.27 -23.17 -31.48
C ASP A 72 8.08 -22.36 -30.85
N ILE A 73 7.97 -22.33 -29.53
CA ILE A 73 6.95 -21.56 -28.83
C ILE A 73 7.61 -20.34 -28.17
N ARG A 74 7.08 -19.16 -28.46
CA ARG A 74 7.51 -17.91 -27.80
C ARG A 74 6.72 -17.68 -26.55
N ILE A 75 7.41 -17.54 -25.43
CA ILE A 75 6.82 -17.27 -24.13
C ILE A 75 7.56 -16.13 -23.40
N LYS A 76 6.84 -15.39 -22.61
CA LYS A 76 7.44 -14.45 -21.64
C LYS A 76 7.66 -15.18 -20.33
N PRO A 77 8.88 -15.20 -19.77
CA PRO A 77 9.16 -15.84 -18.48
C PRO A 77 8.20 -15.39 -17.37
N ILE A 78 7.84 -14.11 -17.32
CA ILE A 78 6.91 -13.57 -16.31
C ILE A 78 5.51 -14.21 -16.42
N ASP A 79 5.02 -14.50 -17.61
CA ASP A 79 3.70 -15.12 -17.80
C ASP A 79 3.69 -16.56 -17.30
N PHE A 80 4.74 -17.31 -17.62
CA PHE A 80 4.94 -18.67 -17.10
C PHE A 80 5.03 -18.65 -15.57
N THR A 81 5.89 -17.82 -15.01
CA THR A 81 6.10 -17.69 -13.57
C THR A 81 4.79 -17.35 -12.85
N THR A 82 4.05 -16.40 -13.38
CA THR A 82 2.74 -15.99 -12.81
C THR A 82 1.75 -17.17 -12.83
N LYS A 83 1.71 -17.94 -13.90
CA LYS A 83 0.84 -19.14 -14.01
C LYS A 83 1.20 -20.21 -12.98
N VAL A 84 2.49 -20.42 -12.74
CA VAL A 84 2.98 -21.38 -11.74
C VAL A 84 2.64 -20.89 -10.32
N LEU A 85 2.97 -19.65 -10.02
CA LEU A 85 2.74 -19.06 -8.68
C LEU A 85 1.25 -19.00 -8.30
N LYS A 86 0.36 -18.74 -9.26
CA LYS A 86 -1.10 -18.77 -9.04
C LYS A 86 -1.66 -20.12 -8.60
N LYS A 87 -0.91 -21.22 -8.79
CA LYS A 87 -1.31 -22.54 -8.29
C LYS A 87 -0.96 -22.79 -6.83
N LEU A 88 -0.12 -21.93 -6.25
CA LEU A 88 0.22 -22.03 -4.83
C LEU A 88 -1.01 -21.65 -4.00
N LYS A 89 -1.30 -22.47 -3.01
CA LYS A 89 -2.36 -22.18 -2.03
C LYS A 89 -1.73 -21.45 -0.85
N PRO A 90 -2.41 -20.44 -0.28
CA PRO A 90 -1.95 -19.84 0.96
C PRO A 90 -1.88 -20.92 2.06
N PRO A 91 -0.96 -20.77 3.03
CA PRO A 91 -0.93 -21.65 4.19
C PRO A 91 -2.28 -21.66 4.91
N LYS A 92 -2.65 -22.81 5.50
CA LYS A 92 -3.80 -22.87 6.41
C LYS A 92 -3.52 -21.93 7.60
N ASP A 93 -4.57 -21.28 8.09
CA ASP A 93 -4.50 -20.33 9.22
C ASP A 93 -3.57 -19.11 8.96
N TYR A 94 -3.41 -18.73 7.69
CA TYR A 94 -2.65 -17.56 7.33
C TYR A 94 -3.22 -16.31 8.01
N LYS A 95 -2.36 -15.61 8.73
CA LYS A 95 -2.67 -14.34 9.39
C LYS A 95 -1.69 -13.29 8.95
N GLU A 96 -2.21 -12.18 8.53
CA GLU A 96 -1.44 -11.04 8.05
C GLU A 96 -1.68 -9.83 8.93
N VAL A 97 -0.66 -9.03 9.09
CA VAL A 97 -0.71 -7.72 9.73
C VAL A 97 -0.03 -6.74 8.81
N GLU A 98 -0.72 -5.68 8.46
CA GLU A 98 -0.19 -4.58 7.68
C GLU A 98 -0.22 -3.29 8.48
N ASN A 99 0.77 -2.43 8.30
CA ASN A 99 0.76 -1.06 8.80
C ASN A 99 0.89 -0.11 7.61
N ILE A 100 -0.19 0.56 7.27
CA ILE A 100 -0.16 1.70 6.36
C ILE A 100 0.39 2.88 7.15
N TRP A 101 1.66 3.21 6.89
CA TRP A 101 2.42 4.20 7.64
C TRP A 101 2.73 5.42 6.77
N VAL A 102 2.45 6.60 7.30
CA VAL A 102 2.75 7.87 6.65
C VAL A 102 3.59 8.72 7.59
N ASN A 103 4.73 9.21 7.11
CA ASN A 103 5.58 10.16 7.81
C ASN A 103 5.70 11.44 6.99
N ILE A 104 5.39 12.58 7.59
CA ILE A 104 5.48 13.89 6.97
C ILE A 104 6.44 14.74 7.78
N GLU A 105 7.46 15.28 7.12
CA GLU A 105 8.41 16.21 7.70
C GLU A 105 8.35 17.53 6.94
N GLY A 106 8.35 18.62 7.67
CA GLY A 106 8.26 19.95 7.04
C GLY A 106 8.47 21.10 8.02
N ILE A 107 8.13 22.31 7.55
CA ILE A 107 8.18 23.53 8.35
C ILE A 107 6.76 24.11 8.47
N LYS A 108 6.31 24.34 9.67
CA LYS A 108 5.04 25.03 9.99
C LYS A 108 5.29 26.10 11.02
N ASN A 109 4.89 27.36 10.72
CA ASN A 109 5.13 28.50 11.59
C ASN A 109 6.62 28.62 11.99
N SER A 110 7.52 28.55 11.00
CA SER A 110 8.98 28.61 11.15
C SER A 110 9.60 27.50 12.03
N LYS A 111 8.83 26.49 12.44
CA LYS A 111 9.31 25.36 13.24
C LYS A 111 9.31 24.08 12.41
N LYS A 112 10.38 23.29 12.57
CA LYS A 112 10.40 21.93 12.01
C LYS A 112 9.34 21.10 12.72
N ILE A 113 8.53 20.42 11.93
CA ILE A 113 7.53 19.48 12.43
C ILE A 113 7.72 18.12 11.77
N ARG A 114 7.38 17.09 12.51
CA ARG A 114 7.19 15.74 12.00
C ARG A 114 5.82 15.25 12.44
N LYS A 115 5.12 14.59 11.53
CA LYS A 115 3.84 13.94 11.79
C LYS A 115 3.90 12.52 11.31
N GLU A 116 3.45 11.61 12.13
CA GLU A 116 3.40 10.20 11.84
C GLU A 116 1.98 9.69 11.96
N MET A 117 1.51 9.02 10.90
CA MET A 117 0.21 8.37 10.91
C MET A 117 0.37 6.87 10.69
N ASN A 118 -0.46 6.09 11.37
CA ASN A 118 -0.45 4.64 11.32
C ASN A 118 -1.87 4.12 11.20
N CYS A 119 -2.06 3.14 10.31
CA CYS A 119 -3.27 2.34 10.23
C CYS A 119 -2.87 0.86 10.25
N ILE A 120 -3.23 0.15 11.33
CA ILE A 120 -2.87 -1.25 11.48
C ILE A 120 -4.07 -2.10 11.06
N VAL A 121 -3.89 -2.87 10.00
CA VAL A 121 -4.89 -3.79 9.46
C VAL A 121 -4.48 -5.21 9.76
N ARG A 122 -5.44 -6.04 10.13
CA ARG A 122 -5.22 -7.46 10.46
C ARG A 122 -6.19 -8.31 9.67
N THR A 123 -5.80 -9.54 9.41
CA THR A 123 -6.70 -10.57 8.88
C THR A 123 -8.01 -10.60 9.68
N VAL A 124 -9.13 -10.59 8.99
CA VAL A 124 -10.46 -10.61 9.58
C VAL A 124 -11.01 -12.02 9.55
N LYS A 125 -11.54 -12.50 10.68
CA LYS A 125 -12.16 -13.81 10.80
C LYS A 125 -13.28 -13.99 9.77
N GLY A 126 -13.23 -15.07 9.01
CA GLY A 126 -14.14 -15.36 7.90
C GLY A 126 -13.78 -14.70 6.57
N TRP A 127 -12.64 -13.97 6.54
CA TRP A 127 -12.09 -13.31 5.35
C TRP A 127 -10.58 -13.55 5.21
N GLU A 128 -10.13 -14.70 5.71
CA GLU A 128 -8.71 -15.06 5.79
C GLU A 128 -8.03 -15.03 4.42
N GLU A 129 -8.74 -15.43 3.36
CA GLU A 129 -8.22 -15.42 1.98
C GLU A 129 -8.00 -14.01 1.43
N ALA A 130 -8.65 -13.01 2.00
CA ALA A 130 -8.46 -11.61 1.58
C ALA A 130 -7.14 -11.03 2.09
N GLY A 131 -6.58 -11.58 3.18
CA GLY A 131 -5.35 -11.06 3.79
C GLY A 131 -5.45 -9.57 4.10
N SER A 132 -4.40 -8.81 3.75
CA SER A 132 -4.35 -7.34 3.86
C SER A 132 -5.19 -6.61 2.81
N ASN A 133 -5.60 -7.27 1.71
CA ASN A 133 -6.44 -6.62 0.68
C ASN A 133 -7.82 -6.15 1.22
N ILE A 134 -8.16 -6.51 2.44
CA ILE A 134 -9.40 -6.07 3.09
C ILE A 134 -9.44 -4.55 3.34
N ASP A 135 -8.31 -3.92 3.54
CA ASP A 135 -8.20 -2.47 3.70
C ASP A 135 -8.50 -1.74 2.40
N THR A 136 -7.92 -2.21 1.30
CA THR A 136 -8.19 -1.71 -0.05
C THR A 136 -9.67 -1.89 -0.41
N GLY A 137 -10.24 -3.08 -0.19
CA GLY A 137 -11.64 -3.36 -0.45
C GLY A 137 -12.60 -2.50 0.39
N ARG A 138 -12.28 -2.28 1.66
CA ARG A 138 -13.09 -1.41 2.53
C ARG A 138 -12.98 0.06 2.13
N ALA A 139 -11.81 0.54 1.75
CA ALA A 139 -11.62 1.91 1.28
C ALA A 139 -12.45 2.19 0.03
N ILE A 140 -12.40 1.30 -0.97
CA ILE A 140 -13.21 1.40 -2.20
C ILE A 140 -14.70 1.37 -1.87
N SER A 141 -15.14 0.46 -1.00
CA SER A 141 -16.55 0.37 -0.57
C SER A 141 -17.03 1.65 0.11
N ILE A 142 -16.22 2.26 0.97
CA ILE A 142 -16.55 3.53 1.63
C ILE A 142 -16.69 4.65 0.60
N ILE A 143 -15.70 4.80 -0.28
CA ILE A 143 -15.70 5.86 -1.31
C ILE A 143 -16.92 5.71 -2.22
N SER A 144 -17.28 4.48 -2.62
CA SER A 144 -18.48 4.21 -3.42
C SER A 144 -19.76 4.65 -2.72
N GLN A 145 -19.86 4.41 -1.39
CA GLN A 145 -21.01 4.87 -0.60
C GLN A 145 -21.02 6.40 -0.44
N MET A 146 -19.84 7.02 -0.30
CA MET A 146 -19.72 8.48 -0.23
C MET A 146 -20.14 9.15 -1.55
N LEU A 147 -19.81 8.55 -2.69
CA LEU A 147 -20.28 8.98 -4.01
C LEU A 147 -21.81 8.86 -4.11
N LYS A 148 -22.36 7.70 -3.76
CA LYS A 148 -23.81 7.46 -3.76
C LYS A 148 -24.58 8.46 -2.90
N ASN A 149 -24.02 8.80 -1.74
CA ASN A 149 -24.64 9.72 -0.77
C ASN A 149 -24.36 11.21 -1.06
N GLY A 150 -23.69 11.54 -2.17
CA GLY A 150 -23.40 12.91 -2.57
C GLY A 150 -22.36 13.64 -1.71
N LEU A 151 -21.58 12.92 -0.91
CA LEU A 151 -20.49 13.50 -0.12
C LEU A 151 -19.29 13.88 -1.01
N ILE A 152 -19.08 13.15 -2.10
CA ILE A 152 -18.13 13.48 -3.15
C ILE A 152 -18.92 14.04 -4.33
N LYS A 153 -18.77 15.34 -4.60
CA LYS A 153 -19.56 16.06 -5.60
C LYS A 153 -18.84 16.26 -6.93
N GLN A 154 -17.55 16.13 -6.94
CA GLN A 154 -16.70 16.33 -8.12
C GLN A 154 -17.00 15.25 -9.17
N LYS A 155 -17.17 15.70 -10.44
CA LYS A 155 -17.35 14.81 -11.58
C LYS A 155 -16.04 14.73 -12.37
N GLY A 156 -15.60 13.52 -12.72
CA GLY A 156 -14.37 13.29 -13.46
C GLY A 156 -13.52 12.17 -12.84
N VAL A 157 -12.26 12.12 -13.24
CA VAL A 157 -11.27 11.17 -12.73
C VAL A 157 -10.29 11.90 -11.81
N TYR A 158 -10.33 11.54 -10.54
CA TYR A 158 -9.51 12.15 -9.49
C TYR A 158 -8.86 11.08 -8.62
N ALA A 159 -7.69 11.39 -8.08
CA ALA A 159 -7.12 10.60 -7.00
C ALA A 159 -7.86 10.89 -5.67
N PRO A 160 -7.95 9.91 -4.75
CA PRO A 160 -8.71 10.06 -3.50
C PRO A 160 -8.34 11.31 -2.70
N GLU A 161 -7.06 11.62 -2.59
CA GLU A 161 -6.54 12.78 -1.85
C GLU A 161 -7.00 14.14 -2.39
N ALA A 162 -7.55 14.16 -3.59
CA ALA A 162 -8.08 15.39 -4.19
C ALA A 162 -9.54 15.65 -3.88
N VAL A 163 -10.34 14.61 -3.58
CA VAL A 163 -11.81 14.73 -3.57
C VAL A 163 -12.49 14.05 -2.40
N VAL A 164 -11.82 13.13 -1.70
CA VAL A 164 -12.42 12.39 -0.59
C VAL A 164 -12.38 13.26 0.67
N PRO A 165 -13.53 13.58 1.29
CA PRO A 165 -13.57 14.27 2.58
C PRO A 165 -12.96 13.39 3.68
N GLU A 166 -11.81 13.79 4.21
CA GLU A 166 -11.01 12.97 5.10
C GLU A 166 -11.73 12.63 6.42
N LYS A 167 -12.45 13.58 7.01
CA LYS A 167 -13.14 13.38 8.29
C LYS A 167 -14.25 12.35 8.19
N GLU A 168 -15.08 12.45 7.17
CA GLU A 168 -16.15 11.51 6.87
C GLU A 168 -15.61 10.14 6.54
N PHE A 169 -14.53 10.08 5.76
CA PHE A 169 -13.87 8.83 5.42
C PHE A 169 -13.29 8.14 6.66
N PHE A 170 -12.60 8.86 7.53
CA PHE A 170 -12.05 8.31 8.77
C PHE A 170 -13.15 7.83 9.73
N LYS A 171 -14.27 8.54 9.81
CA LYS A 171 -15.45 8.10 10.56
C LYS A 171 -16.02 6.78 10.02
N GLU A 172 -16.08 6.62 8.70
CA GLU A 172 -16.54 5.37 8.09
C GLU A 172 -15.55 4.21 8.29
N LEU A 173 -14.25 4.46 8.27
CA LEU A 173 -13.21 3.48 8.63
C LEU A 173 -13.40 3.00 10.07
N SER A 174 -13.65 3.91 11.01
CA SER A 174 -13.87 3.58 12.43
C SER A 174 -15.06 2.64 12.63
N LYS A 175 -16.18 2.86 11.93
CA LYS A 175 -17.34 1.94 11.95
C LYS A 175 -17.00 0.52 11.50
N ARG A 176 -15.96 0.38 10.68
CA ARG A 176 -15.44 -0.90 10.17
C ARG A 176 -14.24 -1.43 10.96
N LYS A 177 -14.01 -0.87 12.15
CA LYS A 177 -12.91 -1.23 13.06
C LYS A 177 -11.51 -1.03 12.47
N ILE A 178 -11.38 -0.08 11.53
CA ILE A 178 -10.10 0.40 11.02
C ILE A 178 -9.81 1.73 11.69
N TYR A 179 -8.73 1.79 12.45
CA TYR A 179 -8.39 2.94 13.28
C TYR A 179 -7.11 3.60 12.80
N ILE A 180 -7.18 4.93 12.73
CA ILE A 180 -6.05 5.79 12.38
C ILE A 180 -5.45 6.37 13.65
N TYR A 181 -4.15 6.34 13.74
CA TYR A 181 -3.39 6.92 14.83
C TYR A 181 -2.48 8.02 14.29
N GLU A 182 -2.52 9.20 14.88
CA GLU A 182 -1.59 10.29 14.63
C GLU A 182 -0.70 10.46 15.86
N ASP A 183 0.63 10.43 15.67
CA ASP A 183 1.62 10.51 16.76
C ASP A 183 1.27 9.60 17.96
N GLY A 184 0.77 8.40 17.65
CA GLY A 184 0.37 7.41 18.64
C GLY A 184 -1.02 7.57 19.26
N LYS A 185 -1.74 8.65 18.98
CA LYS A 185 -3.11 8.88 19.47
C LYS A 185 -4.12 8.50 18.40
N LYS A 186 -5.16 7.76 18.79
CA LYS A 186 -6.29 7.45 17.92
C LYS A 186 -7.05 8.74 17.57
N ILE A 187 -7.36 8.94 16.29
CA ILE A 187 -8.00 10.17 15.78
C ILE A 187 -9.38 9.93 15.15
N ASN A 188 -9.82 8.67 15.01
CA ASN A 188 -11.15 8.33 14.45
C ASN A 188 -11.92 7.30 15.28
#